data_0c17cd028565acadf4a9366b09777bf5
#
_entry.id   0c17cd028565acadf4a9366b09777bf5
#
_cell.length_a   1.000
_cell.length_b   1.000
_cell.length_c   1.000
_cell.angle_alpha   90.00
_cell.angle_beta   90.00
_cell.angle_gamma   90.00
#
_symmetry.space_group_name_H-M   'P 1'
#
loop_
_entity.id
_entity.type
_entity.pdbx_description
1 polymer ?
#
loop_
_entity_poly.entity_id
_entity_poly.type
_entity_poly.pdbx_seq_one_letter_code
_entity_poly.pdbx_strand_id
1 'polypeptide(L)'
;ALMMEGGVQINAQGQRFHDETQGYSEAAVHVLAQPGGVAWNVFDDALLAFAQDFPDFVAAQGAGAVQHAADAVALAQLIGCPPDALQATLNAVQPGTDPATGRTFKRALQAPFHAIKVTGALFHTQGGLDIDAQTRVLRQDGTPLPNVLAAGGAARGVSGQAVWGYLSGNGLLSAIAGGHIAAHTAQQLLKDSAP
;
A
#
# COMPACT_ATOMS: atom_id res chain seq x y z
N ALA A 1 -1.87 -3.71 7.88
CA ALA A 1 -2.04 -4.22 9.25
C ALA A 1 -1.11 -5.41 9.54
N LEU A 2 -1.21 -6.56 8.83
CA LEU A 2 -0.43 -7.79 9.11
C LEU A 2 1.08 -7.55 9.28
N MET A 3 1.70 -6.76 8.38
CA MET A 3 3.14 -6.46 8.44
C MET A 3 3.51 -5.66 9.68
N MET A 4 2.66 -4.72 10.10
CA MET A 4 2.88 -3.90 11.30
C MET A 4 2.84 -4.73 12.59
N GLU A 5 2.07 -5.82 12.61
CA GLU A 5 1.90 -6.70 13.78
C GLU A 5 2.88 -7.88 13.81
N GLY A 6 3.79 -8.00 12.84
CA GLY A 6 4.86 -9.00 12.86
C GLY A 6 4.91 -9.95 11.66
N GLY A 7 4.00 -9.84 10.70
CA GLY A 7 4.09 -10.55 9.43
C GLY A 7 5.33 -10.13 8.64
N VAL A 8 5.82 -10.97 7.75
CA VAL A 8 7.02 -10.70 6.92
C VAL A 8 6.72 -10.89 5.45
N GLN A 9 7.52 -10.26 4.59
CA GLN A 9 7.48 -10.49 3.15
C GLN A 9 8.67 -11.32 2.70
N ILE A 10 8.38 -12.43 2.00
CA ILE A 10 9.37 -13.39 1.53
C ILE A 10 9.37 -13.41 0.00
N ASN A 11 10.55 -13.35 -0.60
CA ASN A 11 10.76 -13.46 -2.03
C ASN A 11 10.96 -14.92 -2.50
N ALA A 12 11.14 -15.12 -3.79
CA ALA A 12 11.38 -16.44 -4.38
C ALA A 12 12.72 -17.07 -3.96
N GLN A 13 13.61 -16.33 -3.30
CA GLN A 13 14.86 -16.84 -2.74
C GLN A 13 14.70 -17.26 -1.26
N GLY A 14 13.52 -17.18 -0.68
CA GLY A 14 13.26 -17.48 0.73
C GLY A 14 13.76 -16.39 1.69
N GLN A 15 13.93 -15.17 1.21
CA GLN A 15 14.54 -14.07 1.96
C GLN A 15 13.57 -12.91 2.14
N ARG A 16 13.69 -12.19 3.27
CA ARG A 16 13.18 -10.83 3.44
C ARG A 16 14.08 -9.86 2.66
N PHE A 17 13.53 -8.77 2.18
CA PHE A 17 14.23 -7.86 1.26
C PHE A 17 14.07 -6.38 1.59
N HIS A 18 13.28 -6.03 2.61
CA HIS A 18 13.09 -4.65 3.09
C HIS A 18 12.52 -4.63 4.52
N ASP A 19 12.36 -3.46 5.09
CA ASP A 19 11.56 -3.24 6.28
C ASP A 19 10.07 -3.15 5.90
N GLU A 20 9.31 -4.17 6.25
CA GLU A 20 7.89 -4.28 5.92
C GLU A 20 6.99 -3.33 6.74
N THR A 21 7.57 -2.59 7.70
CA THR A 21 6.86 -1.54 8.45
C THR A 21 6.87 -0.18 7.74
N GLN A 22 7.57 -0.05 6.63
CA GLN A 22 7.42 1.08 5.72
C GLN A 22 5.99 1.19 5.20
N GLY A 23 5.63 2.36 4.67
CA GLY A 23 4.32 2.56 4.05
C GLY A 23 4.06 1.58 2.90
N TYR A 24 2.81 1.25 2.67
CA TYR A 24 2.45 0.28 1.62
C TYR A 24 2.81 0.77 0.20
N SER A 25 2.92 2.09 -0.02
CA SER A 25 3.40 2.65 -1.29
C SER A 25 4.89 2.38 -1.50
N GLU A 26 5.69 2.58 -0.46
CA GLU A 26 7.12 2.27 -0.42
C GLU A 26 7.36 0.77 -0.57
N ALA A 27 6.61 -0.04 0.19
CA ALA A 27 6.70 -1.49 0.15
C ALA A 27 6.39 -2.06 -1.24
N ALA A 28 5.43 -1.47 -1.97
CA ALA A 28 5.07 -1.91 -3.32
C ALA A 28 6.26 -1.84 -4.30
N VAL A 29 7.11 -0.82 -4.19
CA VAL A 29 8.32 -0.70 -5.03
C VAL A 29 9.29 -1.85 -4.76
N HIS A 30 9.50 -2.21 -3.50
CA HIS A 30 10.36 -3.33 -3.11
C HIS A 30 9.81 -4.67 -3.61
N VAL A 31 8.50 -4.88 -3.55
CA VAL A 31 7.84 -6.08 -4.10
C VAL A 31 8.00 -6.16 -5.61
N LEU A 32 7.73 -5.06 -6.33
CA LEU A 32 7.86 -5.03 -7.79
C LEU A 32 9.30 -5.23 -8.28
N ALA A 33 10.30 -4.91 -7.46
CA ALA A 33 11.71 -5.16 -7.75
C ALA A 33 12.12 -6.63 -7.57
N GLN A 34 11.28 -7.48 -6.95
CA GLN A 34 11.58 -8.90 -6.79
C GLN A 34 11.37 -9.67 -8.11
N PRO A 35 11.98 -10.85 -8.27
CA PRO A 35 11.76 -11.70 -9.45
C PRO A 35 10.28 -11.95 -9.72
N GLY A 36 9.85 -11.64 -10.92
CA GLY A 36 8.44 -11.72 -11.32
C GLY A 36 7.53 -10.63 -10.74
N GLY A 37 8.06 -9.64 -10.02
CA GLY A 37 7.28 -8.55 -9.40
C GLY A 37 6.36 -9.03 -8.28
N VAL A 38 6.71 -10.13 -7.61
CA VAL A 38 5.87 -10.77 -6.58
C VAL A 38 6.66 -11.08 -5.31
N ALA A 39 5.94 -11.15 -4.20
CA ALA A 39 6.41 -11.64 -2.91
C ALA A 39 5.30 -12.42 -2.21
N TRP A 40 5.60 -12.97 -1.05
CA TRP A 40 4.64 -13.66 -0.20
C TRP A 40 4.57 -12.98 1.16
N ASN A 41 3.38 -12.55 1.56
CA ASN A 41 3.10 -12.14 2.93
C ASN A 41 2.97 -13.41 3.78
N VAL A 42 3.87 -13.60 4.73
CA VAL A 42 3.93 -14.76 5.61
C VAL A 42 3.58 -14.34 7.03
N PHE A 43 2.72 -15.10 7.68
CA PHE A 43 2.23 -14.84 9.03
C PHE A 43 1.79 -16.14 9.71
N ASP A 44 1.53 -16.12 11.00
CA ASP A 44 1.11 -17.27 11.80
C ASP A 44 -0.35 -17.20 12.27
N ASP A 45 -0.80 -18.19 13.04
CA ASP A 45 -2.18 -18.28 13.53
C ASP A 45 -2.60 -17.06 14.37
N ALA A 46 -1.69 -16.49 15.16
CA ALA A 46 -2.01 -15.31 15.96
C ALA A 46 -2.31 -14.09 15.09
N LEU A 47 -1.56 -13.94 13.99
CA LEU A 47 -1.80 -12.89 13.00
C LEU A 47 -2.99 -13.22 12.09
N LEU A 48 -3.25 -14.49 11.82
CA LEU A 48 -4.47 -14.90 11.14
C LEU A 48 -5.71 -14.48 11.94
N ALA A 49 -5.72 -14.76 13.25
CA ALA A 49 -6.81 -14.38 14.14
C ALA A 49 -7.03 -12.85 14.15
N PHE A 50 -5.95 -12.08 14.28
CA PHE A 50 -5.99 -10.61 14.19
C PHE A 50 -6.55 -10.12 12.84
N ALA A 51 -6.19 -10.79 11.74
CA ALA A 51 -6.61 -10.38 10.41
C ALA A 51 -8.11 -10.58 10.14
N GLN A 52 -8.79 -11.44 10.90
CA GLN A 52 -10.25 -11.67 10.76
C GLN A 52 -11.09 -10.42 11.09
N ASP A 53 -10.53 -9.44 11.78
CA ASP A 53 -11.22 -8.16 12.06
C ASP A 53 -11.30 -7.25 10.83
N PHE A 54 -10.62 -7.60 9.73
CA PHE A 54 -10.57 -6.79 8.52
C PHE A 54 -11.39 -7.41 7.39
N PRO A 55 -12.48 -6.75 6.93
CA PRO A 55 -13.36 -7.29 5.88
C PRO A 55 -12.64 -7.66 4.58
N ASP A 56 -11.64 -6.87 4.17
CA ASP A 56 -10.87 -7.12 2.95
C ASP A 56 -10.03 -8.41 3.07
N PHE A 57 -9.50 -8.69 4.25
CA PHE A 57 -8.78 -9.94 4.51
C PHE A 57 -9.73 -11.14 4.46
N VAL A 58 -10.89 -11.03 5.10
CA VAL A 58 -11.92 -12.08 5.09
C VAL A 58 -12.38 -12.38 3.64
N ALA A 59 -12.57 -11.34 2.83
CA ALA A 59 -12.90 -11.50 1.42
C ALA A 59 -11.77 -12.19 0.63
N ALA A 60 -10.50 -11.82 0.86
CA ALA A 60 -9.35 -12.47 0.24
C ALA A 60 -9.21 -13.94 0.67
N GLN A 61 -9.45 -14.24 1.94
CA GLN A 61 -9.48 -15.62 2.45
C GLN A 61 -10.60 -16.44 1.79
N GLY A 62 -11.81 -15.87 1.71
CA GLY A 62 -12.96 -16.50 1.02
C GLY A 62 -12.71 -16.75 -0.47
N ALA A 63 -11.89 -15.93 -1.11
CA ALA A 63 -11.44 -16.10 -2.49
C ALA A 63 -10.29 -17.12 -2.64
N GLY A 64 -9.83 -17.75 -1.55
CA GLY A 64 -8.76 -18.77 -1.57
C GLY A 64 -7.34 -18.17 -1.68
N ALA A 65 -7.16 -16.89 -1.43
CA ALA A 65 -5.83 -16.27 -1.51
C ALA A 65 -4.91 -16.66 -0.35
N VAL A 66 -5.46 -17.02 0.81
CA VAL A 66 -4.70 -17.43 1.99
C VAL A 66 -4.40 -18.93 1.87
N GLN A 67 -3.10 -19.25 1.82
CA GLN A 67 -2.62 -20.62 1.77
C GLN A 67 -2.02 -21.02 3.11
N HIS A 68 -2.06 -22.29 3.44
CA HIS A 68 -1.62 -22.83 4.73
C HIS A 68 -0.41 -23.75 4.57
N ALA A 69 0.53 -23.65 5.50
CA ALA A 69 1.72 -24.49 5.58
C ALA A 69 1.96 -24.92 7.04
N ALA A 70 2.04 -26.22 7.28
CA ALA A 70 2.21 -26.78 8.63
C ALA A 70 3.54 -26.40 9.29
N ASP A 71 4.57 -26.21 8.48
CA ASP A 71 5.93 -25.91 8.92
C ASP A 71 6.71 -25.11 7.83
N ALA A 72 7.98 -24.80 8.11
CA ALA A 72 8.82 -24.06 7.19
C ALA A 72 9.14 -24.82 5.89
N VAL A 73 9.16 -26.16 5.92
CA VAL A 73 9.41 -26.97 4.72
C VAL A 73 8.22 -26.90 3.79
N ALA A 74 7.02 -27.09 4.32
CA ALA A 74 5.77 -26.94 3.58
C ALA A 74 5.61 -25.50 3.02
N LEU A 75 5.99 -24.50 3.82
CA LEU A 75 5.98 -23.10 3.39
C LEU A 75 6.97 -22.85 2.23
N ALA A 76 8.17 -23.43 2.29
CA ALA A 76 9.16 -23.31 1.20
C ALA A 76 8.66 -23.96 -0.10
N GLN A 77 8.00 -25.11 -0.01
CA GLN A 77 7.36 -25.76 -1.16
C GLN A 77 6.25 -24.91 -1.76
N LEU A 78 5.42 -24.31 -0.91
CA LEU A 78 4.32 -23.42 -1.31
C LEU A 78 4.83 -22.18 -2.05
N ILE A 79 5.86 -21.54 -1.53
CA ILE A 79 6.51 -20.35 -2.12
C ILE A 79 7.30 -20.72 -3.38
N GLY A 80 7.85 -21.93 -3.42
CA GLY A 80 8.80 -22.38 -4.45
C GLY A 80 10.21 -21.84 -4.24
N CYS A 81 10.66 -21.72 -2.98
CA CYS A 81 11.97 -21.19 -2.61
C CYS A 81 12.85 -22.27 -1.93
N PRO A 82 14.19 -22.03 -1.80
CA PRO A 82 15.08 -22.94 -1.10
C PRO A 82 14.70 -23.08 0.39
N PRO A 83 14.46 -24.31 0.92
CA PRO A 83 14.00 -24.52 2.29
C PRO A 83 14.98 -24.00 3.34
N ASP A 84 16.28 -24.18 3.14
CA ASP A 84 17.31 -23.76 4.09
C ASP A 84 17.37 -22.23 4.20
N ALA A 85 17.20 -21.53 3.07
CA ALA A 85 17.18 -20.06 3.05
C ALA A 85 15.96 -19.52 3.78
N LEU A 86 14.79 -20.12 3.55
CA LEU A 86 13.56 -19.74 4.26
C LEU A 86 13.67 -20.03 5.75
N GLN A 87 14.17 -21.20 6.12
CA GLN A 87 14.36 -21.56 7.55
C GLN A 87 15.31 -20.56 8.24
N ALA A 88 16.43 -20.20 7.60
CA ALA A 88 17.34 -19.19 8.13
C ALA A 88 16.66 -17.83 8.29
N THR A 89 15.85 -17.43 7.31
CA THR A 89 15.08 -16.18 7.36
C THR A 89 14.06 -16.18 8.51
N LEU A 90 13.30 -17.26 8.68
CA LEU A 90 12.32 -17.38 9.78
C LEU A 90 13.02 -17.40 11.15
N ASN A 91 14.17 -18.05 11.26
CA ASN A 91 14.97 -18.08 12.48
C ASN A 91 15.53 -16.69 12.85
N ALA A 92 15.78 -15.83 11.88
CA ALA A 92 16.22 -14.45 12.09
C ALA A 92 15.09 -13.51 12.57
N VAL A 93 13.83 -13.90 12.40
CA VAL A 93 12.67 -13.15 12.92
C VAL A 93 12.52 -13.42 14.41
N GLN A 94 13.26 -12.68 15.22
CA GLN A 94 13.30 -12.79 16.69
C GLN A 94 13.02 -11.44 17.32
N PRO A 95 12.55 -11.39 18.59
CA PRO A 95 12.43 -10.12 19.32
C PRO A 95 13.72 -9.30 19.27
N GLY A 96 13.61 -8.04 18.91
CA GLY A 96 14.73 -7.12 18.73
C GLY A 96 14.81 -6.54 17.32
N THR A 97 15.87 -5.77 17.07
CA THR A 97 16.07 -5.12 15.77
C THR A 97 16.86 -6.02 14.83
N ASP A 98 16.29 -6.32 13.68
CA ASP A 98 16.96 -7.02 12.59
C ASP A 98 18.02 -6.10 11.96
N PRO A 99 19.31 -6.46 12.00
CA PRO A 99 20.39 -5.63 11.49
C PRO A 99 20.37 -5.48 9.96
N ALA A 100 19.73 -6.40 9.25
CA ALA A 100 19.69 -6.39 7.78
C ALA A 100 18.71 -5.35 7.23
N THR A 101 17.58 -5.15 7.91
CA THR A 101 16.51 -4.26 7.45
C THR A 101 16.23 -3.10 8.39
N GLY A 102 16.76 -3.13 9.62
CA GLY A 102 16.45 -2.14 10.66
C GLY A 102 15.09 -2.31 11.33
N ARG A 103 14.31 -3.30 10.91
CA ARG A 103 12.99 -3.58 11.47
C ARG A 103 13.09 -4.16 12.88
N THR A 104 12.21 -3.70 13.79
CA THR A 104 12.10 -4.25 15.14
C THR A 104 10.91 -5.21 15.23
N PHE A 105 11.17 -6.43 15.72
CA PHE A 105 10.16 -7.44 16.00
C PHE A 105 9.86 -7.53 17.49
N LYS A 106 8.59 -7.71 17.83
CA LYS A 106 8.13 -7.95 19.20
C LYS A 106 8.16 -9.44 19.58
N ARG A 107 8.04 -10.32 18.58
CA ARG A 107 8.02 -11.78 18.74
C ARG A 107 8.48 -12.49 17.47
N ALA A 108 8.85 -13.76 17.60
CA ALA A 108 9.07 -14.65 16.48
C ALA A 108 7.73 -15.10 15.86
N LEU A 109 7.74 -15.44 14.58
CA LEU A 109 6.66 -16.18 13.94
C LEU A 109 6.74 -17.67 14.35
N GLN A 110 5.59 -18.30 14.52
CA GLN A 110 5.48 -19.71 14.93
C GLN A 110 4.63 -20.50 13.91
N ALA A 111 5.05 -21.74 13.64
CA ALA A 111 4.23 -22.65 12.85
C ALA A 111 2.91 -22.97 13.60
N PRO A 112 1.82 -23.22 12.89
CA PRO A 112 1.70 -23.26 11.43
C PRO A 112 1.77 -21.87 10.80
N PHE A 113 2.14 -21.82 9.52
CA PHE A 113 2.26 -20.58 8.77
C PHE A 113 1.12 -20.41 7.75
N HIS A 114 0.82 -19.19 7.46
CA HIS A 114 -0.08 -18.78 6.37
C HIS A 114 0.68 -17.88 5.41
N ALA A 115 0.31 -17.96 4.14
CA ALA A 115 0.95 -17.15 3.10
C ALA A 115 -0.06 -16.63 2.08
N ILE A 116 0.15 -15.38 1.66
CA ILE A 116 -0.60 -14.75 0.56
C ILE A 116 0.41 -14.24 -0.46
N LYS A 117 0.27 -14.68 -1.71
CA LYS A 117 1.05 -14.13 -2.81
C LYS A 117 0.57 -12.72 -3.15
N VAL A 118 1.49 -11.77 -3.18
CA VAL A 118 1.20 -10.35 -3.39
C VAL A 118 2.04 -9.76 -4.51
N THR A 119 1.51 -8.72 -5.14
CA THR A 119 2.21 -7.87 -6.10
C THR A 119 1.86 -6.41 -5.87
N GLY A 120 2.62 -5.49 -6.45
CA GLY A 120 2.25 -4.08 -6.46
C GLY A 120 0.98 -3.86 -7.29
N ALA A 121 0.09 -3.02 -6.78
CA ALA A 121 -1.15 -2.64 -7.45
C ALA A 121 -1.31 -1.13 -7.49
N LEU A 122 -1.87 -0.63 -8.59
CA LEU A 122 -2.20 0.79 -8.72
C LEU A 122 -3.56 1.06 -8.07
N PHE A 123 -3.54 1.80 -6.97
CA PHE A 123 -4.75 2.13 -6.21
C PHE A 123 -5.41 3.41 -6.75
N HIS A 124 -4.60 4.43 -6.98
CA HIS A 124 -5.00 5.70 -7.60
C HIS A 124 -3.76 6.39 -8.17
N THR A 125 -3.96 7.39 -9.02
CA THR A 125 -2.87 8.20 -9.56
C THR A 125 -2.76 9.52 -8.79
N GLN A 126 -1.56 10.09 -8.76
CA GLN A 126 -1.31 11.46 -8.27
C GLN A 126 -1.26 12.47 -9.43
N GLY A 127 -1.33 12.00 -10.67
CA GLY A 127 -1.48 12.83 -11.86
C GLY A 127 -2.90 13.40 -11.95
N GLY A 128 -3.05 14.49 -12.70
CA GLY A 128 -4.34 15.13 -12.91
C GLY A 128 -4.19 16.53 -13.48
N LEU A 129 -5.30 17.24 -13.61
CA LEU A 129 -5.34 18.62 -14.08
C LEU A 129 -4.70 19.54 -13.03
N ASP A 130 -3.86 20.46 -13.49
CA ASP A 130 -3.37 21.52 -12.62
C ASP A 130 -4.49 22.50 -12.30
N ILE A 131 -4.61 22.87 -11.02
CA ILE A 131 -5.64 23.77 -10.53
C ILE A 131 -5.04 24.88 -9.67
N ASP A 132 -5.76 26.02 -9.62
CA ASP A 132 -5.46 27.08 -8.65
C ASP A 132 -6.16 26.85 -7.30
N ALA A 133 -6.01 27.80 -6.38
CA ALA A 133 -6.60 27.74 -5.04
C ALA A 133 -8.14 27.77 -5.06
N GLN A 134 -8.75 28.16 -6.16
CA GLN A 134 -10.20 28.15 -6.41
C GLN A 134 -10.66 26.91 -7.18
N THR A 135 -9.77 25.93 -7.35
CA THR A 135 -10.01 24.68 -8.12
C THR A 135 -10.27 24.89 -9.62
N ARG A 136 -9.95 26.07 -10.16
CA ARG A 136 -10.06 26.32 -11.61
C ARG A 136 -8.90 25.64 -12.32
N VAL A 137 -9.21 24.96 -13.41
CA VAL A 137 -8.19 24.26 -14.22
C VAL A 137 -7.29 25.28 -14.90
N LEU A 138 -5.98 25.06 -14.80
CA LEU A 138 -4.96 25.93 -15.39
C LEU A 138 -4.59 25.46 -16.80
N ARG A 139 -4.35 26.40 -17.69
CA ARG A 139 -3.67 26.16 -18.98
C ARG A 139 -2.17 25.99 -18.76
N GLN A 140 -1.45 25.63 -19.80
CA GLN A 140 0.01 25.50 -19.77
C GLN A 140 0.75 26.80 -19.44
N ASP A 141 0.16 27.95 -19.75
CA ASP A 141 0.68 29.29 -19.43
C ASP A 141 0.34 29.75 -18.01
N GLY A 142 -0.32 28.89 -17.21
CA GLY A 142 -0.74 29.20 -15.85
C GLY A 142 -2.04 30.01 -15.74
N THR A 143 -2.68 30.37 -16.85
CA THR A 143 -3.96 31.09 -16.81
C THR A 143 -5.13 30.12 -16.55
N PRO A 144 -6.11 30.50 -15.70
CA PRO A 144 -7.24 29.62 -15.43
C PRO A 144 -8.23 29.58 -16.60
N LEU A 145 -8.83 28.40 -16.80
CA LEU A 145 -10.02 28.27 -17.63
C LEU A 145 -11.22 28.88 -16.89
N PRO A 146 -12.04 29.72 -17.54
CA PRO A 146 -13.02 30.52 -16.83
C PRO A 146 -14.19 29.71 -16.24
N ASN A 147 -14.46 28.52 -16.79
CA ASN A 147 -15.66 27.72 -16.47
C ASN A 147 -15.35 26.23 -16.26
N VAL A 148 -14.10 25.85 -16.02
CA VAL A 148 -13.71 24.47 -15.77
C VAL A 148 -13.08 24.36 -14.39
N LEU A 149 -13.67 23.53 -13.55
CA LEU A 149 -13.21 23.23 -12.20
C LEU A 149 -12.84 21.74 -12.11
N ALA A 150 -11.85 21.41 -11.31
CA ALA A 150 -11.48 20.02 -11.04
C ALA A 150 -11.14 19.81 -9.56
N ALA A 151 -11.50 18.63 -9.03
CA ALA A 151 -11.22 18.24 -7.66
C ALA A 151 -11.04 16.71 -7.56
N GLY A 152 -10.55 16.23 -6.43
CA GLY A 152 -10.35 14.81 -6.18
C GLY A 152 -9.42 14.17 -7.21
N GLY A 153 -9.77 12.99 -7.71
CA GLY A 153 -8.97 12.24 -8.67
C GLY A 153 -8.82 12.87 -10.07
N ALA A 154 -9.60 13.93 -10.39
CA ALA A 154 -9.45 14.69 -11.63
C ALA A 154 -8.37 15.77 -11.52
N ALA A 155 -8.08 16.25 -10.32
CA ALA A 155 -7.04 17.24 -10.05
C ALA A 155 -5.71 16.55 -9.68
N ARG A 156 -4.58 17.22 -9.93
CA ARG A 156 -3.26 16.74 -9.50
C ARG A 156 -3.23 16.58 -7.97
N GLY A 157 -2.81 15.39 -7.52
CA GLY A 157 -2.73 15.05 -6.11
C GLY A 157 -1.67 15.82 -5.35
N VAL A 158 -1.85 15.91 -4.04
CA VAL A 158 -0.96 16.67 -3.13
C VAL A 158 0.24 15.88 -2.65
N SER A 159 0.29 14.56 -2.87
CA SER A 159 1.38 13.69 -2.40
C SER A 159 2.68 13.81 -3.21
N GLY A 160 2.68 14.52 -4.33
CA GLY A 160 3.85 14.63 -5.20
C GLY A 160 4.06 13.43 -6.13
N GLN A 161 5.24 13.35 -6.73
CA GLN A 161 5.53 12.40 -7.82
C GLN A 161 6.21 11.11 -7.34
N ALA A 162 6.54 10.99 -6.07
CA ALA A 162 7.32 9.89 -5.53
C ALA A 162 6.49 9.09 -4.50
N VAL A 163 6.78 7.79 -4.41
CA VAL A 163 6.06 6.87 -3.50
C VAL A 163 6.18 7.27 -2.04
N TRP A 164 7.31 7.82 -1.62
CA TRP A 164 7.56 8.29 -0.25
C TRP A 164 6.88 9.63 0.10
N GLY A 165 6.20 10.26 -0.85
CA GLY A 165 5.37 11.44 -0.62
C GLY A 165 3.92 11.11 -0.33
N TYR A 166 3.52 9.84 -0.42
CA TYR A 166 2.13 9.45 -0.23
C TYR A 166 1.69 9.61 1.24
N LEU A 167 0.58 10.32 1.43
CA LEU A 167 -0.08 10.45 2.72
C LEU A 167 -1.44 9.73 2.67
N SER A 168 -1.62 8.75 3.56
CA SER A 168 -2.88 7.99 3.63
C SER A 168 -4.07 8.90 3.91
N GLY A 169 -5.16 8.71 3.16
CA GLY A 169 -6.37 9.52 3.28
C GLY A 169 -6.37 10.81 2.46
N ASN A 170 -5.26 11.22 1.86
CA ASN A 170 -5.18 12.48 1.09
C ASN A 170 -6.11 12.51 -0.12
N GLY A 171 -6.36 11.35 -0.76
CA GLY A 171 -7.28 11.26 -1.90
C GLY A 171 -8.71 11.62 -1.51
N LEU A 172 -9.20 11.10 -0.38
CA LEU A 172 -10.52 11.46 0.15
C LEU A 172 -10.57 12.90 0.63
N LEU A 173 -9.51 13.36 1.33
CA LEU A 173 -9.42 14.74 1.80
C LEU A 173 -9.47 15.73 0.63
N SER A 174 -8.66 15.52 -0.41
CA SER A 174 -8.64 16.40 -1.58
C SER A 174 -9.94 16.34 -2.38
N ALA A 175 -10.63 15.20 -2.42
CA ALA A 175 -11.94 15.08 -3.05
C ALA A 175 -13.00 15.90 -2.30
N ILE A 176 -13.08 15.79 -0.98
CA ILE A 176 -14.06 16.49 -0.15
C ILE A 176 -13.74 18.00 -0.10
N ALA A 177 -12.52 18.36 0.26
CA ALA A 177 -12.11 19.77 0.36
C ALA A 177 -12.14 20.46 -1.00
N GLY A 178 -11.60 19.84 -2.04
CA GLY A 178 -11.63 20.37 -3.39
C GLY A 178 -13.04 20.50 -3.95
N GLY A 179 -13.92 19.52 -3.71
CA GLY A 179 -15.33 19.58 -4.09
C GLY A 179 -16.07 20.74 -3.40
N HIS A 180 -15.80 20.97 -2.11
CA HIS A 180 -16.35 22.10 -1.37
C HIS A 180 -15.91 23.45 -1.97
N ILE A 181 -14.60 23.61 -2.23
CA ILE A 181 -14.06 24.82 -2.84
C ILE A 181 -14.64 25.01 -4.24
N ALA A 182 -14.71 23.95 -5.05
CA ALA A 182 -15.27 24.00 -6.40
C ALA A 182 -16.74 24.48 -6.40
N ALA A 183 -17.54 24.00 -5.44
CA ALA A 183 -18.94 24.42 -5.31
C ALA A 183 -19.05 25.92 -5.00
N HIS A 184 -18.22 26.44 -4.09
CA HIS A 184 -18.18 27.88 -3.79
C HIS A 184 -17.71 28.71 -4.99
N THR A 185 -16.67 28.26 -5.69
CA THR A 185 -16.18 28.93 -6.90
C THR A 185 -17.26 28.95 -7.99
N ALA A 186 -17.94 27.84 -8.24
CA ALA A 186 -19.03 27.77 -9.20
C ALA A 186 -20.16 28.74 -8.85
N GLN A 187 -20.54 28.82 -7.57
CA GLN A 187 -21.55 29.76 -7.11
C GLN A 187 -21.16 31.22 -7.38
N GLN A 188 -19.89 31.56 -7.14
CA GLN A 188 -19.37 32.91 -7.41
C GLN A 188 -19.42 33.24 -8.91
N LEU A 189 -18.90 32.33 -9.75
CA LEU A 189 -18.90 32.49 -11.20
C LEU A 189 -20.31 32.69 -11.78
N LEU A 190 -21.29 31.98 -11.24
CA LEU A 190 -22.70 32.15 -11.66
C LEU A 190 -23.26 33.52 -11.25
N LYS A 191 -22.89 34.03 -10.07
CA LYS A 191 -23.34 35.38 -9.64
C LYS A 191 -22.72 36.49 -10.52
N ASP A 192 -21.40 36.32 -10.82
CA ASP A 192 -20.67 37.31 -11.62
C ASP A 192 -21.07 37.29 -13.10
N SER A 193 -21.73 36.21 -13.55
CA SER A 193 -22.25 36.04 -14.92
C SER A 193 -23.73 36.41 -15.05
N ALA A 194 -24.42 36.73 -13.97
CA ALA A 194 -25.80 37.17 -13.99
C ALA A 194 -25.90 38.60 -14.56
N PRO A 195 -26.81 38.91 -15.48
CA PRO A 195 -26.95 40.21 -16.08
C PRO A 195 -27.44 41.30 -15.10
#